data_a193f97dd19000de443d0150a8c3b3d3
#
_entry.id   a193f97dd19000de443d0150a8c3b3d3
#
_cell.length_a   1.000
_cell.length_b   1.000
_cell.length_c   1.000
_cell.angle_alpha   90.00
_cell.angle_beta   90.00
_cell.angle_gamma   90.00
#
_symmetry.space_group_name_H-M   'P 1'
#
loop_
_entity.id
_entity.type
_entity.pdbx_description
1 polymer ?
#
loop_
_entity_poly.entity_id
_entity_poly.type
_entity_poly.pdbx_seq_one_letter_code
_entity_poly.pdbx_strand_id
1 'polypeptide(L)'
;MFSTPSPARVLPRAVPDPRWRPGLPAQPFHSEIFAPAGEASGAGLALALARDAMTSSAAGEGADTRQILWVQDRAAIRKGGRPCLAGLPEDLAHRLIHVAATTPEDALFALEEGLKCRDLACVIGEIAGNPKALSFTA
;
A
#
# COMPACT_ATOMS: atom_id res chain seq x y z
N MET A 1 -35.43 -45.78 15.71
CA MET A 1 -36.07 -44.46 15.36
C MET A 1 -34.93 -43.53 14.96
N PHE A 2 -34.66 -43.41 13.67
CA PHE A 2 -33.56 -42.62 13.15
C PHE A 2 -34.02 -41.18 12.98
N SER A 3 -33.38 -40.25 13.72
CA SER A 3 -33.67 -38.82 13.63
C SER A 3 -32.99 -38.30 12.35
N THR A 4 -33.81 -37.84 11.41
CA THR A 4 -33.33 -37.15 10.19
C THR A 4 -32.63 -35.86 10.58
N PRO A 5 -31.42 -35.61 10.11
CA PRO A 5 -30.74 -34.32 10.34
C PRO A 5 -31.52 -33.21 9.66
N SER A 6 -31.83 -32.17 10.43
CA SER A 6 -32.47 -30.95 9.92
C SER A 6 -31.59 -30.34 8.82
N PRO A 7 -32.18 -29.91 7.69
CA PRO A 7 -31.39 -29.29 6.63
C PRO A 7 -30.70 -28.03 7.15
N ALA A 8 -29.41 -27.96 6.94
CA ALA A 8 -28.59 -26.79 7.28
C ALA A 8 -29.24 -25.54 6.63
N ARG A 9 -29.63 -24.58 7.45
CA ARG A 9 -30.17 -23.30 6.99
C ARG A 9 -29.07 -22.57 6.21
N VAL A 10 -29.15 -22.61 4.88
CA VAL A 10 -28.31 -21.82 4.03
C VAL A 10 -28.65 -20.36 4.27
N LEU A 11 -27.76 -19.64 4.94
CA LEU A 11 -27.92 -18.21 5.08
C LEU A 11 -27.84 -17.58 3.68
N PRO A 12 -28.73 -16.66 3.33
CA PRO A 12 -28.66 -15.96 2.07
C PRO A 12 -27.29 -15.28 1.98
N ARG A 13 -26.56 -15.58 0.92
CA ARG A 13 -25.28 -14.90 0.61
C ARG A 13 -25.60 -13.42 0.51
N ALA A 14 -25.01 -12.63 1.41
CA ALA A 14 -25.17 -11.18 1.36
C ALA A 14 -24.79 -10.72 -0.05
N VAL A 15 -25.71 -10.05 -0.73
CA VAL A 15 -25.42 -9.43 -2.03
C VAL A 15 -24.38 -8.34 -1.72
N PRO A 16 -23.17 -8.40 -2.28
CA PRO A 16 -22.16 -7.38 -2.02
C PRO A 16 -22.72 -6.02 -2.43
N ASP A 17 -22.53 -5.00 -1.58
CA ASP A 17 -22.83 -3.62 -1.99
C ASP A 17 -22.07 -3.36 -3.29
N PRO A 18 -22.75 -2.99 -4.38
CA PRO A 18 -22.09 -2.76 -5.67
C PRO A 18 -21.02 -1.64 -5.60
N ARG A 19 -21.05 -0.83 -4.54
CA ARG A 19 -20.06 0.21 -4.26
C ARG A 19 -18.87 -0.31 -3.45
N TRP A 20 -18.99 -1.47 -2.80
CA TRP A 20 -17.91 -2.07 -2.04
C TRP A 20 -16.98 -2.85 -2.97
N ARG A 21 -15.73 -2.47 -3.00
CA ARG A 21 -14.66 -3.24 -3.66
C ARG A 21 -13.62 -3.61 -2.60
N PRO A 22 -13.13 -4.86 -2.60
CA PRO A 22 -11.95 -5.18 -1.83
C PRO A 22 -10.79 -4.38 -2.41
N GLY A 23 -10.09 -3.62 -1.57
CA GLY A 23 -9.02 -2.74 -1.99
C GLY A 23 -9.28 -1.29 -1.56
N LEU A 24 -8.85 -0.35 -2.37
CA LEU A 24 -8.87 1.06 -2.02
C LEU A 24 -10.19 1.74 -2.45
N PRO A 25 -10.69 2.70 -1.67
CA PRO A 25 -11.86 3.49 -2.05
C PRO A 25 -11.57 4.36 -3.28
N ALA A 26 -12.63 4.89 -3.89
CA ALA A 26 -12.51 5.87 -4.96
C ALA A 26 -11.75 7.12 -4.47
N GLN A 27 -10.99 7.72 -5.36
CA GLN A 27 -10.05 8.82 -5.13
C GLN A 27 -10.63 10.10 -4.51
N PRO A 28 -9.79 10.93 -3.86
CA PRO A 28 -8.41 10.66 -3.42
C PRO A 28 -8.40 9.78 -2.17
N PHE A 29 -7.41 8.92 -2.04
CA PHE A 29 -7.35 8.03 -0.89
C PHE A 29 -5.97 8.04 -0.22
N HIS A 30 -6.00 7.84 1.07
CA HIS A 30 -4.85 7.55 1.92
C HIS A 30 -5.14 6.25 2.66
N SER A 31 -4.16 5.38 2.77
CA SER A 31 -4.28 4.11 3.49
C SER A 31 -3.09 3.91 4.39
N GLU A 32 -3.33 3.43 5.57
CA GLU A 32 -2.30 3.04 6.52
C GLU A 32 -2.31 1.53 6.71
N ILE A 33 -1.12 0.94 6.76
CA ILE A 33 -0.92 -0.48 6.99
C ILE A 33 -0.03 -0.64 8.20
N PHE A 34 -0.54 -1.30 9.22
CA PHE A 34 0.24 -1.65 10.41
C PHE A 34 0.68 -3.10 10.31
N ALA A 35 1.99 -3.32 10.33
CA ALA A 35 2.59 -4.65 10.26
C ALA A 35 3.83 -4.72 11.16
N PRO A 36 4.20 -5.93 11.63
CA PRO A 36 5.46 -6.11 12.34
C PRO A 36 6.64 -5.65 11.49
N ALA A 37 7.50 -4.80 12.04
CA ALA A 37 8.57 -4.16 11.28
C ALA A 37 9.66 -5.11 10.75
N GLY A 38 9.74 -6.34 11.29
CA GLY A 38 10.64 -7.39 10.81
C GLY A 38 10.08 -8.22 9.66
N GLU A 39 8.84 -7.96 9.24
CA GLU A 39 8.16 -8.70 8.18
C GLU A 39 7.92 -7.77 6.99
N ALA A 40 8.23 -8.24 5.79
CA ALA A 40 7.98 -7.50 4.55
C ALA A 40 6.49 -7.50 4.13
N SER A 41 5.60 -8.08 4.95
CA SER A 41 4.17 -8.24 4.63
C SER A 41 3.47 -6.89 4.42
N GLY A 42 3.78 -5.89 5.25
CA GLY A 42 3.21 -4.54 5.12
C GLY A 42 3.64 -3.85 3.82
N ALA A 43 4.92 -3.94 3.49
CA ALA A 43 5.47 -3.42 2.24
C ALA A 43 4.88 -4.11 1.01
N GLY A 44 4.77 -5.44 1.05
CA GLY A 44 4.15 -6.23 -0.02
C GLY A 44 2.69 -5.86 -0.24
N LEU A 45 1.92 -5.67 0.83
CA LEU A 45 0.52 -5.24 0.74
C LEU A 45 0.40 -3.82 0.19
N ALA A 46 1.24 -2.87 0.63
CA ALA A 46 1.24 -1.51 0.10
C ALA A 46 1.49 -1.50 -1.42
N LEU A 47 2.44 -2.30 -1.88
CA LEU A 47 2.73 -2.43 -3.31
C LEU A 47 1.58 -3.07 -4.09
N ALA A 48 0.93 -4.09 -3.53
CA ALA A 48 -0.23 -4.73 -4.14
C ALA A 48 -1.41 -3.75 -4.28
N LEU A 49 -1.69 -2.95 -3.24
CA LEU A 49 -2.72 -1.91 -3.27
C LEU A 49 -2.39 -0.80 -4.27
N ALA A 50 -1.13 -0.37 -4.36
CA ALA A 50 -0.68 0.60 -5.35
C ALA A 50 -0.89 0.07 -6.78
N ARG A 51 -0.54 -1.19 -7.03
CA ARG A 51 -0.74 -1.84 -8.33
C ARG A 51 -2.22 -1.94 -8.71
N ASP A 52 -3.08 -2.32 -7.76
CA ASP A 52 -4.52 -2.40 -7.96
C ASP A 52 -5.10 -1.02 -8.32
N ALA A 53 -4.72 0.03 -7.59
CA ALA A 53 -5.15 1.39 -7.86
C ALA A 53 -4.74 1.88 -9.27
N MET A 54 -3.51 1.61 -9.68
CA MET A 54 -3.02 1.98 -11.02
C MET A 54 -3.73 1.22 -12.13
N THR A 55 -4.04 -0.06 -11.92
CA THR A 55 -4.76 -0.89 -12.89
C THR A 55 -6.23 -0.47 -13.00
N SER A 56 -6.85 -0.14 -11.87
CA SER A 56 -8.26 0.29 -11.84
C SER A 56 -8.46 1.66 -12.49
N SER A 57 -7.50 2.56 -12.37
CA SER A 57 -7.54 3.87 -13.03
C SER A 57 -7.39 3.77 -14.55
N ALA A 58 -6.72 2.73 -15.03
CA ALA A 58 -6.47 2.53 -16.46
C ALA A 58 -7.69 2.01 -17.25
N ALA A 59 -8.79 1.69 -16.61
CA ALA A 59 -9.97 1.11 -17.27
C ALA A 59 -10.65 2.03 -18.33
N GLY A 60 -10.18 3.26 -18.50
CA GLY A 60 -10.69 4.22 -19.48
C GLY A 60 -9.65 4.95 -20.34
N GLU A 61 -8.38 5.00 -19.97
CA GLU A 61 -7.39 5.93 -20.54
C GLU A 61 -6.03 5.31 -20.93
N GLY A 62 -5.92 3.99 -20.96
CA GLY A 62 -4.63 3.31 -21.15
C GLY A 62 -3.88 3.05 -19.83
N ALA A 63 -2.82 2.26 -19.88
CA ALA A 63 -2.05 1.90 -18.68
C ALA A 63 -1.36 3.13 -18.07
N ASP A 64 -1.51 3.31 -16.76
CA ASP A 64 -0.78 4.34 -16.03
C ASP A 64 0.72 3.99 -16.02
N THR A 65 1.54 4.82 -16.64
CA THR A 65 2.99 4.62 -16.77
C THR A 65 3.81 5.48 -15.81
N ARG A 66 3.17 6.26 -14.96
CA ARG A 66 3.85 7.14 -14.00
C ARG A 66 4.66 6.34 -12.99
N GLN A 67 5.64 6.98 -12.37
CA GLN A 67 6.53 6.37 -11.39
C GLN A 67 5.85 6.13 -10.05
N ILE A 68 6.44 5.23 -9.25
CA ILE A 68 6.07 4.98 -7.86
C ILE A 68 7.22 5.45 -6.99
N LEU A 69 6.94 6.33 -6.05
CA LEU A 69 7.91 6.73 -5.04
C LEU A 69 7.77 5.85 -3.81
N TRP A 70 8.86 5.22 -3.38
CA TRP A 70 8.93 4.46 -2.14
C TRP A 70 9.98 5.05 -1.21
N VAL A 71 9.53 5.63 -0.12
CA VAL A 71 10.37 6.26 0.89
C VAL A 71 10.47 5.36 2.11
N GLN A 72 11.69 5.03 2.52
CA GLN A 72 11.95 4.30 3.76
C GLN A 72 12.85 5.12 4.67
N ASP A 73 12.58 5.15 5.98
CA ASP A 73 13.53 5.64 6.95
C ASP A 73 14.61 4.57 7.24
N ARG A 74 15.69 4.99 7.90
CA ARG A 74 16.79 4.09 8.27
C ARG A 74 16.33 2.91 9.14
N ALA A 75 15.35 3.12 10.02
CA ALA A 75 14.85 2.08 10.91
C ALA A 75 14.04 1.02 10.15
N ALA A 76 13.20 1.42 9.19
CA ALA A 76 12.48 0.52 8.31
C ALA A 76 13.45 -0.32 7.48
N ILE A 77 14.46 0.29 6.87
CA ILE A 77 15.49 -0.43 6.08
C ILE A 77 16.23 -1.45 6.93
N ARG A 78 16.61 -1.12 8.16
CA ARG A 78 17.33 -2.07 9.04
C ARG A 78 16.47 -3.26 9.46
N LYS A 79 15.17 -3.08 9.59
CA LYS A 79 14.24 -4.11 10.06
C LYS A 79 13.66 -4.96 8.94
N GLY A 80 13.19 -4.33 7.87
CA GLY A 80 12.50 -4.99 6.77
C GLY A 80 13.32 -5.13 5.48
N GLY A 81 14.48 -4.46 5.40
CA GLY A 81 15.30 -4.44 4.20
C GLY A 81 14.84 -3.39 3.17
N ARG A 82 15.56 -3.32 2.06
CA ARG A 82 15.24 -2.47 0.91
C ARG A 82 14.40 -3.23 -0.10
N PRO A 83 13.60 -2.55 -0.94
CA PRO A 83 12.96 -3.20 -2.08
C PRO A 83 13.99 -3.92 -2.96
N CYS A 84 13.72 -5.19 -3.24
CA CYS A 84 14.55 -5.98 -4.16
C CYS A 84 13.95 -5.94 -5.56
N LEU A 85 14.59 -5.24 -6.49
CA LEU A 85 14.06 -5.07 -7.85
C LEU A 85 13.82 -6.40 -8.56
N ALA A 86 14.67 -7.40 -8.33
CA ALA A 86 14.51 -8.73 -8.92
C ALA A 86 13.29 -9.51 -8.37
N GLY A 87 12.78 -9.11 -7.22
CA GLY A 87 11.57 -9.69 -6.61
C GLY A 87 10.29 -8.95 -6.94
N LEU A 88 10.37 -7.82 -7.64
CA LEU A 88 9.20 -7.05 -8.04
C LEU A 88 8.64 -7.57 -9.38
N PRO A 89 7.31 -7.45 -9.59
CA PRO A 89 6.74 -7.63 -10.91
C PRO A 89 7.43 -6.72 -11.94
N GLU A 90 7.64 -7.22 -13.14
CA GLU A 90 8.37 -6.51 -14.20
C GLU A 90 7.76 -5.13 -14.51
N ASP A 91 6.43 -5.05 -14.50
CA ASP A 91 5.67 -3.81 -14.72
C ASP A 91 5.89 -2.74 -13.63
N LEU A 92 6.42 -3.12 -12.48
CA LEU A 92 6.71 -2.21 -11.36
C LEU A 92 8.21 -1.93 -11.21
N ALA A 93 9.07 -2.89 -11.51
CA ALA A 93 10.51 -2.80 -11.25
C ALA A 93 11.15 -1.59 -11.94
N HIS A 94 10.72 -1.25 -13.15
CA HIS A 94 11.24 -0.10 -13.90
C HIS A 94 10.63 1.24 -13.52
N ARG A 95 9.60 1.24 -12.66
CA ARG A 95 8.83 2.42 -12.27
C ARG A 95 9.09 2.85 -10.84
N LEU A 96 9.89 2.09 -10.11
CA LEU A 96 10.14 2.34 -8.70
C LEU A 96 11.29 3.34 -8.50
N ILE A 97 11.01 4.43 -7.81
CA ILE A 97 11.98 5.36 -7.25
C ILE A 97 12.08 5.08 -5.76
N HIS A 98 13.23 4.60 -5.31
CA HIS A 98 13.46 4.32 -3.89
C HIS A 98 14.26 5.44 -3.23
N VAL A 99 13.73 5.99 -2.16
CA VAL A 99 14.39 6.99 -1.30
C VAL A 99 14.70 6.37 0.05
N ALA A 100 15.98 6.29 0.39
CA ALA A 100 16.47 5.87 1.70
C ALA A 100 16.75 7.11 2.56
N ALA A 101 15.79 7.53 3.35
CA ALA A 101 15.92 8.68 4.22
C ALA A 101 16.78 8.37 5.45
N THR A 102 17.60 9.31 5.86
CA THR A 102 18.48 9.15 7.03
C THR A 102 17.68 9.27 8.33
N THR A 103 16.74 10.20 8.37
CA THR A 103 15.89 10.49 9.53
C THR A 103 14.41 10.33 9.17
N PRO A 104 13.51 10.16 10.16
CA PRO A 104 12.08 10.22 9.92
C PRO A 104 11.62 11.56 9.34
N GLU A 105 12.24 12.66 9.73
CA GLU A 105 11.96 14.01 9.20
C GLU A 105 12.28 14.12 7.72
N ASP A 106 13.43 13.58 7.28
CA ASP A 106 13.79 13.50 5.86
C ASP A 106 12.80 12.64 5.08
N ALA A 107 12.33 11.53 5.70
CA ALA A 107 11.33 10.68 5.09
C ALA A 107 10.00 11.43 4.89
N LEU A 108 9.53 12.14 5.92
CA LEU A 108 8.31 12.95 5.81
C LEU A 108 8.42 14.05 4.77
N PHE A 109 9.57 14.72 4.70
CA PHE A 109 9.82 15.74 3.66
C PHE A 109 9.75 15.12 2.26
N ALA A 110 10.41 13.97 2.04
CA ALA A 110 10.36 13.27 0.75
C ALA A 110 8.94 12.81 0.38
N LEU A 111 8.16 12.34 1.35
CA LEU A 111 6.75 11.98 1.15
C LEU A 111 5.90 13.21 0.77
N GLU A 112 6.08 14.32 1.47
CA GLU A 112 5.37 15.56 1.19
C GLU A 112 5.66 16.07 -0.23
N GLU A 113 6.93 16.09 -0.63
CA GLU A 113 7.32 16.50 -1.99
C GLU A 113 6.79 15.50 -3.03
N GLY A 114 6.81 14.20 -2.73
CA GLY A 114 6.22 13.16 -3.58
C GLY A 114 4.73 13.36 -3.82
N LEU A 115 3.97 13.72 -2.79
CA LEU A 115 2.53 13.98 -2.90
C LEU A 115 2.19 15.22 -3.75
N LYS A 116 3.12 16.15 -3.88
CA LYS A 116 2.98 17.34 -4.74
C LYS A 116 3.29 17.03 -6.22
N CYS A 117 4.00 15.94 -6.49
CA CYS A 117 4.45 15.57 -7.83
C CYS A 117 3.35 14.85 -8.62
N ARG A 118 2.91 15.44 -9.73
CA ARG A 118 1.86 14.87 -10.58
C ARG A 118 2.35 13.72 -11.47
N ASP A 119 3.66 13.57 -11.61
CA ASP A 119 4.29 12.50 -12.40
C ASP A 119 4.45 11.20 -11.61
N LEU A 120 4.01 11.18 -10.36
CA LEU A 120 3.93 9.98 -9.56
C LEU A 120 2.51 9.41 -9.56
N ALA A 121 2.42 8.11 -9.79
CA ALA A 121 1.17 7.36 -9.69
C ALA A 121 0.80 7.08 -8.23
N CYS A 122 1.82 6.84 -7.41
CA CYS A 122 1.65 6.46 -6.00
C CYS A 122 2.88 6.87 -5.19
N VAL A 123 2.64 7.19 -3.92
CA VAL A 123 3.69 7.45 -2.93
C VAL A 123 3.50 6.46 -1.79
N ILE A 124 4.54 5.68 -1.48
CA ILE A 124 4.57 4.71 -0.38
C ILE A 124 5.57 5.20 0.66
N GLY A 125 5.13 5.35 1.90
CA GLY A 125 5.99 5.65 3.04
C GLY A 125 6.10 4.45 3.97
N GLU A 126 7.31 4.07 4.32
CA GLU A 126 7.58 3.02 5.29
C GLU A 126 8.47 3.56 6.40
N ILE A 127 7.87 3.77 7.55
CA ILE A 127 8.52 4.32 8.74
C ILE A 127 8.36 3.32 9.88
N ALA A 128 9.47 2.91 10.48
CA ALA A 128 9.45 1.91 11.53
C ALA A 128 9.45 2.56 12.92
N GLY A 129 8.61 2.01 13.80
CA GLY A 129 8.46 2.46 15.17
C GLY A 129 7.44 3.60 15.30
N ASN A 130 7.63 4.42 16.32
CA ASN A 130 6.79 5.59 16.59
C ASN A 130 7.68 6.81 16.78
N PRO A 131 8.27 7.37 15.71
CA PRO A 131 9.16 8.50 15.82
C PRO A 131 8.39 9.76 16.25
N LYS A 132 9.04 10.60 17.05
CA LYS A 132 8.46 11.87 17.53
C LYS A 132 8.02 12.80 16.39
N ALA A 133 8.68 12.71 15.24
CA ALA A 133 8.33 13.49 14.06
C ALA A 133 6.91 13.21 13.53
N LEU A 134 6.32 12.05 13.87
CA LEU A 134 4.93 11.71 13.54
C LEU A 134 3.94 12.16 14.62
N SER A 135 4.41 12.76 15.71
CA SER A 135 3.54 13.24 16.78
C SER A 135 2.94 14.60 16.38
N PHE A 136 1.63 14.67 16.34
CA PHE A 136 0.87 15.91 16.15
C PHE A 136 0.74 16.71 17.45
N THR A 137 1.75 16.74 18.27
CA THR A 137 1.78 17.66 19.41
C THR A 137 2.02 19.07 18.88
N ALA A 138 0.93 19.81 18.75
CA ALA A 138 0.98 21.25 18.62
C ALA A 138 1.55 21.88 19.88
#